data_18eb13668a11eab99d068882f1acb58f
#
_entry.id   18eb13668a11eab99d068882f1acb58f
#
_cell.length_a   1.000
_cell.length_b   1.000
_cell.length_c   1.000
_cell.angle_alpha   90.00
_cell.angle_beta   90.00
_cell.angle_gamma   90.00
#
_symmetry.space_group_name_H-M   'P 1'
#
loop_
_entity.id
_entity.type
_entity.pdbx_description
1 polymer ?
#
loop_
_entity_poly.entity_id
_entity_poly.type
_entity_poly.pdbx_seq_one_letter_code
_entity_poly.pdbx_strand_id
1 'polypeptide(L)'
;MIYMDNAATTRLSSRALEAMMPYLTEQYANPAGTYSFTNASNAAMEKARKQVADVIGAKSAEIFFTSGGTESDNWALKGVMRANEKKGRHLII
;
A
#
# COMPACT_ATOMS: atom_id res chain seq x y z
N MET A 1 17.01 24.83 -8.65
CA MET A 1 16.72 23.66 -9.54
C MET A 1 15.21 23.47 -9.60
N ILE A 2 14.65 23.38 -10.79
CA ILE A 2 13.23 23.03 -11.00
C ILE A 2 13.19 21.57 -11.43
N TYR A 3 12.57 20.71 -10.61
CA TYR A 3 12.40 19.29 -10.91
C TYR A 3 11.01 19.05 -11.52
N MET A 4 10.95 18.51 -12.72
CA MET A 4 9.71 18.34 -13.50
C MET A 4 9.39 16.89 -13.86
N ASP A 5 10.15 15.92 -13.36
CA ASP A 5 9.96 14.49 -13.64
C ASP A 5 9.32 13.75 -12.45
N ASN A 6 8.19 14.27 -11.97
CA ASN A 6 7.47 13.69 -10.83
C ASN A 6 6.84 12.32 -11.13
N ALA A 7 6.79 11.90 -12.40
CA ALA A 7 6.39 10.55 -12.77
C ALA A 7 7.46 9.52 -12.39
N ALA A 8 8.74 9.88 -12.43
CA ALA A 8 9.84 9.00 -12.02
C ALA A 8 9.96 8.92 -10.50
N THR A 9 9.91 10.07 -9.82
CA THR A 9 9.96 10.13 -8.35
C THR A 9 9.40 11.46 -7.85
N THR A 10 8.95 11.49 -6.62
CA THR A 10 8.39 12.69 -5.98
C THR A 10 9.05 12.91 -4.63
N ARG A 11 9.35 14.16 -4.32
CA ARG A 11 9.85 14.53 -3.00
C ARG A 11 8.82 14.17 -1.92
N LEU A 12 9.27 13.51 -0.87
CA LEU A 12 8.43 13.25 0.30
C LEU A 12 8.00 14.58 0.94
N SER A 13 6.71 14.76 1.19
CA SER A 13 6.20 15.96 1.86
C SER A 13 6.61 15.94 3.35
N SER A 14 6.83 17.14 3.92
CA SER A 14 7.16 17.28 5.34
C SER A 14 6.09 16.62 6.22
N ARG A 15 4.82 16.80 5.88
CA ARG A 15 3.70 16.21 6.61
C ARG A 15 3.73 14.68 6.59
N ALA A 16 4.09 14.07 5.46
CA ALA A 16 4.23 12.62 5.37
C ALA A 16 5.43 12.14 6.18
N LEU A 17 6.58 12.83 6.09
CA LEU A 17 7.76 12.50 6.87
C LEU A 17 7.47 12.56 8.38
N GLU A 18 6.85 13.63 8.86
CA GLU A 18 6.47 13.79 10.26
C GLU A 18 5.56 12.64 10.73
N ALA A 19 4.59 12.25 9.92
CA ALA A 19 3.69 11.13 10.23
C ALA A 19 4.39 9.76 10.25
N MET A 20 5.47 9.59 9.47
CA MET A 20 6.25 8.35 9.40
C MET A 20 7.26 8.23 10.55
N MET A 21 7.82 9.34 11.02
CA MET A 21 8.93 9.34 11.99
C MET A 21 8.69 8.46 13.23
N PRO A 22 7.53 8.50 13.90
CA PRO A 22 7.30 7.64 15.06
C PRO A 22 7.42 6.14 14.76
N TYR A 23 7.03 5.73 13.55
CA TYR A 23 7.10 4.31 13.14
C TYR A 23 8.50 3.88 12.68
N LEU A 24 9.37 4.84 12.38
CA LEU A 24 10.78 4.58 12.05
C LEU A 24 11.68 4.55 13.28
N THR A 25 11.28 5.18 14.37
CA THR A 25 12.15 5.42 15.53
C THR A 25 11.66 4.77 16.83
N GLU A 26 10.36 4.72 17.06
CA GLU A 26 9.79 4.30 18.35
C GLU A 26 8.82 3.12 18.22
N GLN A 27 7.91 3.18 17.25
CA GLN A 27 6.82 2.20 17.06
C GLN A 27 7.12 1.25 15.89
N TYR A 28 8.34 0.76 15.81
CA TYR A 28 8.86 -0.04 14.69
C TYR A 28 8.49 -1.54 14.76
N ALA A 29 7.59 -1.92 15.66
CA ALA A 29 7.21 -3.32 15.83
C ALA A 29 6.54 -3.90 14.58
N ASN A 30 6.84 -5.17 14.28
CA ASN A 30 6.17 -5.88 13.20
C ASN A 30 4.67 -5.99 13.50
N PRO A 31 3.78 -5.42 12.65
CA PRO A 31 2.34 -5.45 12.88
C PRO A 31 1.74 -6.87 12.93
N ALA A 32 2.41 -7.85 12.33
CA ALA A 32 2.00 -9.26 12.39
C ALA A 32 2.44 -9.97 13.69
N GLY A 33 3.17 -9.29 14.58
CA GLY A 33 3.62 -9.85 15.85
C GLY A 33 2.46 -10.07 16.83
N THR A 34 2.71 -10.90 17.83
CA THR A 34 1.70 -11.25 18.87
C THR A 34 1.90 -10.48 20.18
N TYR A 35 2.88 -9.62 20.25
CA TYR A 35 3.18 -8.84 21.46
C TYR A 35 2.28 -7.61 21.58
N SER A 36 2.01 -7.17 22.80
CA SER A 36 1.16 -6.01 23.05
C SER A 36 1.63 -4.72 22.37
N PHE A 37 2.95 -4.51 22.27
CA PHE A 37 3.51 -3.32 21.61
C PHE A 37 3.36 -3.34 20.07
N THR A 38 2.98 -4.47 19.45
CA THR A 38 2.68 -4.54 18.02
C THR A 38 1.30 -3.95 17.67
N ASN A 39 0.43 -3.80 18.68
CA ASN A 39 -0.94 -3.30 18.47
C ASN A 39 -0.96 -1.90 17.87
N ALA A 40 -0.02 -1.04 18.27
CA ALA A 40 0.08 0.32 17.73
C ALA A 40 0.40 0.33 16.22
N SER A 41 1.35 -0.51 15.79
CA SER A 41 1.72 -0.66 14.37
C SER A 41 0.57 -1.24 13.55
N ASN A 42 -0.13 -2.25 14.09
CA ASN A 42 -1.30 -2.84 13.43
C ASN A 42 -2.44 -1.82 13.30
N ALA A 43 -2.77 -1.10 14.36
CA ALA A 43 -3.81 -0.08 14.32
C ALA A 43 -3.48 1.05 13.33
N ALA A 44 -2.21 1.43 13.23
CA ALA A 44 -1.74 2.42 12.25
C ALA A 44 -1.90 1.93 10.81
N MET A 45 -1.57 0.68 10.52
CA MET A 45 -1.77 0.08 9.20
C MET A 45 -3.25 -0.01 8.82
N GLU A 46 -4.11 -0.41 9.74
CA GLU A 46 -5.56 -0.47 9.48
C GLU A 46 -6.16 0.93 9.27
N LYS A 47 -5.69 1.93 10.03
CA LYS A 47 -6.07 3.33 9.81
C LYS A 47 -5.64 3.82 8.43
N ALA A 48 -4.40 3.55 8.02
CA ALA A 48 -3.90 3.93 6.70
C ALA A 48 -4.70 3.25 5.58
N ARG A 49 -5.00 1.96 5.73
CA ARG A 49 -5.84 1.18 4.82
C ARG A 49 -7.21 1.81 4.63
N LYS A 50 -7.85 2.19 5.74
CA LYS A 50 -9.13 2.88 5.71
C LYS A 50 -9.04 4.23 5.02
N GLN A 51 -8.00 5.02 5.29
CA GLN A 51 -7.81 6.33 4.66
C GLN A 51 -7.68 6.22 3.12
N VAL A 52 -6.93 5.24 2.63
CA VAL A 52 -6.82 4.98 1.18
C VAL A 52 -8.16 4.54 0.61
N ALA A 53 -8.85 3.62 1.28
CA ALA A 53 -10.17 3.14 0.86
C ALA A 53 -11.18 4.28 0.74
N ASP A 54 -11.25 5.16 1.73
CA ASP A 54 -12.18 6.31 1.76
C ASP A 54 -11.93 7.26 0.57
N VAL A 55 -10.67 7.48 0.17
CA VAL A 55 -10.31 8.37 -0.96
C VAL A 55 -10.80 7.82 -2.30
N ILE A 56 -10.77 6.52 -2.49
CA ILE A 56 -11.15 5.88 -3.77
C ILE A 56 -12.55 5.26 -3.75
N GLY A 57 -13.30 5.42 -2.66
CA GLY A 57 -14.64 4.87 -2.51
C GLY A 57 -14.69 3.34 -2.39
N ALA A 58 -13.61 2.73 -1.86
CA ALA A 58 -13.50 1.29 -1.65
C ALA A 58 -13.74 0.90 -0.19
N LYS A 59 -13.82 -0.40 0.08
CA LYS A 59 -13.79 -0.96 1.44
C LYS A 59 -12.34 -1.21 1.88
N SER A 60 -12.05 -1.10 3.18
CA SER A 60 -10.71 -1.38 3.70
C SER A 60 -10.19 -2.78 3.32
N ALA A 61 -11.06 -3.78 3.26
CA ALA A 61 -10.72 -5.14 2.84
C ALA A 61 -10.31 -5.27 1.36
N GLU A 62 -10.54 -4.24 0.55
CA GLU A 62 -10.15 -4.20 -0.87
C GLU A 62 -8.79 -3.52 -1.09
N ILE A 63 -8.18 -3.00 -0.03
CA ILE A 63 -6.88 -2.33 -0.09
C ILE A 63 -5.77 -3.26 0.38
N PHE A 64 -4.76 -3.42 -0.44
CA PHE A 64 -3.58 -4.24 -0.14
C PHE A 64 -2.31 -3.41 -0.35
N PHE A 65 -1.47 -3.34 0.68
CA PHE A 65 -0.15 -2.73 0.58
C PHE A 65 0.84 -3.73 0.00
N THR A 66 1.63 -3.28 -0.95
CA THR A 66 2.67 -4.07 -1.63
C THR A 66 4.02 -3.37 -1.51
N SER A 67 5.09 -4.06 -1.91
CA SER A 67 6.44 -3.50 -1.92
C SER A 67 6.65 -2.42 -3.00
N GLY A 68 5.75 -2.32 -3.97
CA GLY A 68 5.83 -1.36 -5.06
C GLY A 68 4.95 -1.71 -6.25
N GLY A 69 4.98 -0.86 -7.28
CA GLY A 69 4.16 -1.01 -8.49
C GLY A 69 4.36 -2.34 -9.19
N THR A 70 5.59 -2.82 -9.30
CA THR A 70 5.89 -4.11 -9.95
C THR A 70 5.15 -5.28 -9.30
N GLU A 71 5.11 -5.34 -7.95
CA GLU A 71 4.35 -6.37 -7.24
C GLU A 71 2.85 -6.19 -7.46
N SER A 72 2.35 -4.96 -7.36
CA SER A 72 0.93 -4.65 -7.58
C SER A 72 0.46 -5.06 -8.96
N ASP A 73 1.20 -4.69 -10.01
CA ASP A 73 0.85 -5.02 -11.40
C ASP A 73 0.86 -6.54 -11.63
N ASN A 74 1.90 -7.23 -11.16
CA ASN A 74 1.97 -8.69 -11.28
C ASN A 74 0.83 -9.38 -10.52
N TRP A 75 0.49 -8.90 -9.33
CA TRP A 75 -0.61 -9.47 -8.56
C TRP A 75 -1.95 -9.25 -9.24
N ALA A 76 -2.22 -8.03 -9.71
CA ALA A 76 -3.45 -7.71 -10.42
C ALA A 76 -3.60 -8.54 -11.71
N LEU A 77 -2.61 -8.51 -12.59
CA LEU A 77 -2.65 -9.20 -13.88
C LEU A 77 -2.78 -10.71 -13.69
N LYS A 78 -1.91 -11.32 -12.89
CA LYS A 78 -1.95 -12.78 -12.66
C LYS A 78 -3.21 -13.21 -11.92
N GLY A 79 -3.68 -12.42 -10.96
CA GLY A 79 -4.90 -12.67 -10.20
C GLY A 79 -6.13 -12.65 -11.10
N VAL A 80 -6.29 -11.61 -11.92
CA VAL A 80 -7.42 -11.48 -12.86
C VAL A 80 -7.40 -12.60 -13.90
N MET A 81 -6.24 -12.92 -14.47
CA MET A 81 -6.12 -13.99 -15.46
C MET A 81 -6.51 -15.35 -14.87
N ARG A 82 -6.03 -15.68 -13.68
CA ARG A 82 -6.38 -16.94 -13.01
C ARG A 82 -7.86 -17.01 -12.65
N ALA A 83 -8.41 -15.93 -12.11
CA ALA A 83 -9.84 -15.89 -11.73
C ALA A 83 -10.79 -16.00 -12.92
N ASN A 84 -10.35 -15.62 -14.11
CA ASN A 84 -11.14 -15.61 -15.34
C ASN A 84 -10.69 -16.63 -16.38
N GLU A 85 -9.88 -17.61 -16.05
CA GLU A 85 -9.32 -18.59 -17.00
C GLU A 85 -10.39 -19.28 -17.85
N LYS A 86 -11.57 -19.55 -17.26
CA LYS A 86 -12.70 -20.14 -17.97
C LYS A 86 -13.36 -19.21 -18.99
N LYS A 87 -13.15 -17.90 -18.88
CA LYS A 87 -13.70 -16.89 -19.81
C LYS A 87 -12.77 -16.61 -20.99
N GLY A 88 -11.50 -16.88 -20.86
CA GLY A 88 -10.48 -16.67 -21.88
C GLY A 88 -9.09 -16.53 -21.30
N ARG A 89 -8.08 -16.60 -22.18
CA ARG A 89 -6.66 -16.50 -21.81
C ARG A 89 -5.97 -15.34 -22.52
N HIS A 90 -6.73 -14.43 -23.11
CA HIS A 90 -6.20 -13.28 -23.82
C HIS A 90 -6.21 -12.04 -22.94
N LEU A 91 -5.08 -11.36 -22.87
CA LEU A 91 -4.89 -10.11 -22.12
C LEU A 91 -4.39 -9.03 -23.08
N ILE A 92 -5.05 -7.89 -23.08
CA ILE A 92 -4.63 -6.69 -23.83
C ILE A 92 -4.17 -5.66 -22.79
N ILE A 93 -2.96 -5.13 -22.98
CA ILE A 93 -2.33 -4.11 -22.12
C ILE A 93 -1.85 -2.92 -22.96
#